data_6d5485f2f3b17b76b1b89bbba6ca49dc
#
_entry.id   6d5485f2f3b17b76b1b89bbba6ca49dc
#
_cell.length_a   1.000
_cell.length_b   1.000
_cell.length_c   1.000
_cell.angle_alpha   90.00
_cell.angle_beta   90.00
_cell.angle_gamma   90.00
#
_symmetry.space_group_name_H-M   'P 1'
#
loop_
_entity.id
_entity.type
_entity.pdbx_description
1 polymer ?
#
loop_
_entity_poly.entity_id
_entity_poly.type
_entity_poly.pdbx_seq_one_letter_code
_entity_poly.pdbx_strand_id
1 'polypeptide(L)'
;NPKRILHFAYAFSREYFEKHQNREIPLVQPQAGGEEGTEPEILHCASERDEARQVADWLEKCHALCGHWSVMAVLCPTEHSAKQLQDVMTQRGMPFATCFDREGKKAYSRRKDVVHLLTYQSSKGLEFPYVAVINASFIPSGVADESEVIPVLYVAFTRATRELLVTCYRENSISRHLEDFA
;
A
#
# COMPACT_ATOMS: atom_id res chain seq x y z
N ASN A 1 -10.50 2.82 -10.14
CA ASN A 1 -9.22 2.11 -10.06
C ASN A 1 -9.01 1.29 -11.33
N PRO A 2 -7.74 1.13 -11.80
CA PRO A 2 -7.43 0.29 -12.95
C PRO A 2 -7.91 -1.16 -12.74
N LYS A 3 -8.36 -1.80 -13.81
CA LYS A 3 -8.87 -3.17 -13.75
C LYS A 3 -7.88 -4.14 -13.12
N ARG A 4 -6.60 -4.05 -13.47
CA ARG A 4 -5.55 -4.96 -12.98
C ARG A 4 -5.35 -4.86 -11.47
N ILE A 5 -5.36 -3.65 -10.91
CA ILE A 5 -5.28 -3.45 -9.45
C ILE A 5 -6.52 -4.01 -8.76
N LEU A 6 -7.73 -3.77 -9.30
CA LEU A 6 -8.96 -4.31 -8.75
C LEU A 6 -9.02 -5.85 -8.86
N HIS A 7 -8.57 -6.42 -9.98
CA HIS A 7 -8.48 -7.88 -10.15
C HIS A 7 -7.53 -8.51 -9.14
N PHE A 8 -6.34 -7.91 -8.96
CA PHE A 8 -5.39 -8.36 -7.95
C PHE A 8 -5.98 -8.30 -6.54
N ALA A 9 -6.49 -7.12 -6.13
CA ALA A 9 -7.08 -6.94 -4.80
C ALA A 9 -8.25 -7.90 -4.56
N TYR A 10 -9.10 -8.11 -5.56
CA TYR A 10 -10.19 -9.07 -5.50
C TYR A 10 -9.70 -10.51 -5.37
N ALA A 11 -8.79 -10.95 -6.25
CA ALA A 11 -8.27 -12.31 -6.25
C ALA A 11 -7.53 -12.64 -4.94
N PHE A 12 -6.69 -11.71 -4.45
CA PHE A 12 -5.99 -11.83 -3.16
C PHE A 12 -6.96 -12.01 -1.99
N SER A 13 -8.10 -11.30 -2.00
CA SER A 13 -9.00 -11.23 -0.84
C SER A 13 -10.18 -12.19 -0.91
N ARG A 14 -10.48 -12.78 -2.09
CA ARG A 14 -11.70 -13.55 -2.36
C ARG A 14 -11.95 -14.65 -1.35
N GLU A 15 -10.96 -15.50 -1.08
CA GLU A 15 -11.12 -16.65 -0.20
C GLU A 15 -11.49 -16.23 1.24
N TYR A 16 -10.89 -15.15 1.73
CA TYR A 16 -11.22 -14.61 3.05
C TYR A 16 -12.68 -14.14 3.12
N PHE A 17 -13.12 -13.35 2.13
CA PHE A 17 -14.48 -12.82 2.13
C PHE A 17 -15.56 -13.90 1.90
N GLU A 18 -15.26 -14.92 1.11
CA GLU A 18 -16.14 -16.09 0.92
C GLU A 18 -16.32 -16.87 2.23
N LYS A 19 -15.25 -17.06 3.02
CA LYS A 19 -15.29 -17.76 4.30
C LYS A 19 -16.01 -16.98 5.40
N HIS A 20 -15.80 -15.68 5.46
CA HIS A 20 -16.24 -14.85 6.59
C HIS A 20 -17.53 -14.09 6.33
N GLN A 21 -18.10 -14.13 5.12
CA GLN A 21 -19.33 -13.43 4.71
C GLN A 21 -19.39 -11.97 5.24
N ASN A 22 -18.25 -11.31 5.29
CA ASN A 22 -18.12 -9.97 5.89
C ASN A 22 -18.82 -8.94 5.00
N ARG A 23 -19.95 -8.38 5.48
CA ARG A 23 -20.78 -7.40 4.75
C ARG A 23 -20.30 -5.97 4.90
N GLU A 24 -19.33 -5.70 5.78
CA GLU A 24 -18.87 -4.33 6.08
C GLU A 24 -17.95 -3.75 5.01
N ILE A 25 -17.22 -4.61 4.28
CA ILE A 25 -16.38 -4.21 3.17
C ILE A 25 -16.90 -4.92 1.92
N PRO A 26 -17.59 -4.22 1.01
CA PRO A 26 -18.07 -4.85 -0.22
C PRO A 26 -16.88 -5.21 -1.10
N LEU A 27 -16.74 -6.50 -1.37
CA LEU A 27 -15.81 -7.00 -2.37
C LEU A 27 -16.33 -6.57 -3.76
N VAL A 28 -15.71 -5.54 -4.32
CA VAL A 28 -16.11 -5.03 -5.64
C VAL A 28 -15.52 -5.93 -6.71
N GLN A 29 -16.38 -6.65 -7.41
CA GLN A 29 -15.96 -7.38 -8.61
C GLN A 29 -15.52 -6.39 -9.69
N PRO A 30 -14.35 -6.60 -10.32
CA PRO A 30 -13.90 -5.76 -11.40
C PRO A 30 -14.92 -5.72 -12.54
N GLN A 31 -15.47 -4.54 -12.82
CA GLN A 31 -16.41 -4.37 -13.94
C GLN A 31 -15.65 -4.09 -15.24
N ALA A 32 -16.24 -4.48 -16.36
CA ALA A 32 -15.64 -4.39 -17.70
C ALA A 32 -15.36 -2.98 -18.23
N GLY A 33 -15.64 -1.91 -17.50
CA GLY A 33 -15.65 -0.52 -17.98
C GLY A 33 -14.48 0.38 -17.56
N GLY A 34 -13.44 -0.09 -16.88
CA GLY A 34 -12.30 0.74 -16.46
C GLY A 34 -11.09 0.66 -17.41
N GLU A 35 -10.10 1.58 -17.25
CA GLU A 35 -8.80 1.44 -17.90
C GLU A 35 -8.09 0.17 -17.44
N GLU A 36 -7.34 -0.49 -18.34
CA GLU A 36 -6.57 -1.71 -18.03
C GLU A 36 -5.61 -1.49 -16.86
N GLY A 37 -4.79 -0.42 -16.94
CA GLY A 37 -3.73 -0.13 -15.97
C GLY A 37 -2.54 -1.07 -16.06
N THR A 38 -1.60 -0.91 -15.13
CA THR A 38 -0.42 -1.77 -14.98
C THR A 38 -0.70 -2.88 -13.95
N GLU A 39 -0.02 -4.02 -14.11
CA GLU A 39 -0.02 -5.06 -13.07
C GLU A 39 0.61 -4.50 -11.79
N PRO A 40 0.08 -4.81 -10.61
CA PRO A 40 0.76 -4.52 -9.36
C PRO A 40 2.14 -5.16 -9.30
N GLU A 41 3.12 -4.41 -8.82
CA GLU A 41 4.47 -4.93 -8.56
C GLU A 41 4.52 -5.47 -7.12
N ILE A 42 4.98 -6.71 -6.95
CA ILE A 42 5.08 -7.37 -5.65
C ILE A 42 6.54 -7.70 -5.38
N LEU A 43 7.10 -7.20 -4.27
CA LEU A 43 8.48 -7.37 -3.90
C LEU A 43 8.61 -8.07 -2.53
N HIS A 44 9.35 -9.18 -2.51
CA HIS A 44 9.82 -9.82 -1.29
C HIS A 44 11.22 -9.30 -0.96
N CYS A 45 11.31 -8.52 0.10
CA CYS A 45 12.56 -7.88 0.52
C CYS A 45 13.28 -8.69 1.57
N ALA A 46 14.60 -8.61 1.61
CA ALA A 46 15.43 -9.38 2.55
C ALA A 46 15.31 -8.88 4.00
N SER A 47 14.95 -7.62 4.18
CA SER A 47 14.81 -6.97 5.49
C SER A 47 13.99 -5.69 5.38
N GLU A 48 13.60 -5.13 6.53
CA GLU A 48 12.95 -3.80 6.61
C GLU A 48 13.80 -2.70 5.94
N ARG A 49 15.13 -2.75 6.13
CA ARG A 49 16.04 -1.79 5.51
C ARG A 49 16.13 -1.96 3.99
N ASP A 50 16.10 -3.19 3.52
CA ASP A 50 16.05 -3.49 2.09
C ASP A 50 14.73 -3.02 1.47
N GLU A 51 13.61 -3.30 2.14
CA GLU A 51 12.28 -2.78 1.76
C GLU A 51 12.30 -1.26 1.62
N ALA A 52 12.83 -0.54 2.62
CA ALA A 52 12.90 0.92 2.61
C ALA A 52 13.67 1.45 1.39
N ARG A 53 14.78 0.81 1.00
CA ARG A 53 15.56 1.20 -0.18
C ARG A 53 14.80 0.93 -1.47
N GLN A 54 14.21 -0.26 -1.61
CA GLN A 54 13.48 -0.63 -2.82
C GLN A 54 12.23 0.25 -3.03
N VAL A 55 11.54 0.59 -1.94
CA VAL A 55 10.40 1.53 -1.99
C VAL A 55 10.87 2.93 -2.40
N ALA A 56 11.99 3.42 -1.85
CA ALA A 56 12.56 4.70 -2.26
C ALA A 56 12.97 4.71 -3.74
N ASP A 57 13.59 3.63 -4.24
CA ASP A 57 13.95 3.47 -5.66
C ASP A 57 12.71 3.52 -6.55
N TRP A 58 11.63 2.85 -6.16
CA TRP A 58 10.37 2.86 -6.87
C TRP A 58 9.72 4.26 -6.89
N LEU A 59 9.72 4.97 -5.77
CA LEU A 59 9.20 6.35 -5.69
C LEU A 59 9.99 7.30 -6.59
N GLU A 60 11.32 7.21 -6.62
CA GLU A 60 12.18 8.00 -7.51
C GLU A 60 11.89 7.70 -8.98
N LYS A 61 11.71 6.42 -9.33
CA LYS A 61 11.31 6.00 -10.69
C LYS A 61 9.97 6.59 -11.09
N CYS A 62 8.96 6.52 -10.22
CA CYS A 62 7.65 7.12 -10.48
C CYS A 62 7.74 8.64 -10.62
N HIS A 63 8.54 9.29 -9.75
CA HIS A 63 8.75 10.74 -9.84
C HIS A 63 9.42 11.15 -11.15
N ALA A 64 10.41 10.39 -11.61
CA ALA A 64 11.04 10.64 -12.92
C ALA A 64 10.05 10.59 -14.09
N LEU A 65 8.97 9.79 -13.97
CA LEU A 65 7.93 9.66 -14.98
C LEU A 65 6.86 10.77 -14.90
N CYS A 66 6.42 11.13 -13.68
CA CYS A 66 5.28 12.04 -13.50
C CYS A 66 5.67 13.47 -13.07
N GLY A 67 6.89 13.68 -12.55
CA GLY A 67 7.40 15.00 -12.14
C GLY A 67 6.86 15.55 -10.82
N HIS A 68 6.00 14.80 -10.10
CA HIS A 68 5.34 15.29 -8.89
C HIS A 68 5.35 14.24 -7.77
N TRP A 69 5.85 14.62 -6.59
CA TRP A 69 5.80 13.80 -5.39
C TRP A 69 4.39 13.72 -4.78
N SER A 70 3.59 14.76 -4.93
CA SER A 70 2.25 14.89 -4.32
C SER A 70 1.21 13.88 -4.81
N VAL A 71 1.49 13.18 -5.91
CA VAL A 71 0.63 12.12 -6.45
C VAL A 71 0.98 10.74 -5.90
N MET A 72 1.92 10.66 -4.97
CA MET A 72 2.44 9.42 -4.39
C MET A 72 2.08 9.29 -2.92
N ALA A 73 1.75 8.08 -2.52
CA ALA A 73 1.55 7.72 -1.12
C ALA A 73 2.25 6.42 -0.77
N VAL A 74 2.71 6.32 0.47
CA VAL A 74 3.17 5.08 1.08
C VAL A 74 2.24 4.76 2.23
N LEU A 75 1.67 3.58 2.19
CA LEU A 75 0.77 3.06 3.22
C LEU A 75 1.49 1.99 4.03
N CYS A 76 1.46 2.12 5.34
CA CYS A 76 2.13 1.22 6.27
C CYS A 76 1.16 0.71 7.36
N PRO A 77 1.42 -0.45 7.98
CA PRO A 77 0.54 -0.97 9.02
C PRO A 77 0.53 -0.11 10.28
N THR A 78 1.67 0.43 10.67
CA THR A 78 1.85 1.29 11.83
C THR A 78 2.79 2.44 11.51
N GLU A 79 2.71 3.52 12.25
CA GLU A 79 3.65 4.64 12.16
C GLU A 79 5.11 4.17 12.30
N HIS A 80 5.37 3.25 13.22
CA HIS A 80 6.72 2.71 13.46
C HIS A 80 7.28 1.98 12.22
N SER A 81 6.44 1.31 11.45
CA SER A 81 6.83 0.58 10.23
C SER A 81 7.38 1.49 9.12
N ALA A 82 7.10 2.79 9.17
CA ALA A 82 7.60 3.74 8.17
C ALA A 82 8.95 4.37 8.55
N LYS A 83 9.52 4.05 9.72
CA LYS A 83 10.69 4.77 10.24
C LYS A 83 11.94 4.58 9.40
N GLN A 84 12.24 3.35 9.00
CA GLN A 84 13.37 3.06 8.11
C GLN A 84 13.23 3.75 6.74
N LEU A 85 12.03 3.81 6.21
CA LEU A 85 11.76 4.52 4.96
C LEU A 85 11.96 6.04 5.12
N GLN A 86 11.49 6.63 6.22
CA GLN A 86 11.71 8.06 6.50
C GLN A 86 13.20 8.39 6.57
N ASP A 87 14.00 7.53 7.19
CA ASP A 87 15.46 7.71 7.27
C ASP A 87 16.10 7.67 5.87
N VAL A 88 15.72 6.70 5.04
CA VAL A 88 16.21 6.59 3.65
C VAL A 88 15.78 7.80 2.81
N MET A 89 14.51 8.21 2.90
CA MET A 89 14.00 9.38 2.18
C MET A 89 14.72 10.66 2.60
N THR A 90 14.97 10.85 3.90
CA THR A 90 15.72 11.99 4.42
C THR A 90 17.15 12.01 3.88
N GLN A 91 17.84 10.85 3.89
CA GLN A 91 19.22 10.73 3.36
C GLN A 91 19.30 11.05 1.87
N ARG A 92 18.26 10.74 1.10
CA ARG A 92 18.19 10.99 -0.34
C ARG A 92 17.60 12.37 -0.70
N GLY A 93 17.18 13.16 0.29
CA GLY A 93 16.55 14.46 0.05
C GLY A 93 15.17 14.36 -0.58
N MET A 94 14.48 13.23 -0.43
CA MET A 94 13.13 13.02 -0.93
C MET A 94 12.13 13.71 0.01
N PRO A 95 11.27 14.61 -0.48
CA PRO A 95 10.32 15.31 0.37
C PRO A 95 9.15 14.41 0.76
N PHE A 96 8.78 14.38 2.03
CA PHE A 96 7.62 13.64 2.52
C PHE A 96 6.90 14.37 3.64
N ALA A 97 5.64 14.02 3.86
CA ALA A 97 4.82 14.43 4.99
C ALA A 97 4.14 13.22 5.62
N THR A 98 4.09 13.17 6.94
CA THR A 98 3.42 12.11 7.70
C THR A 98 1.97 12.51 8.00
N CYS A 99 1.04 11.61 7.73
CA CYS A 99 -0.39 11.77 7.95
C CYS A 99 -0.94 10.59 8.76
N PHE A 100 -0.24 10.21 9.83
CA PHE A 100 -0.54 9.01 10.61
C PHE A 100 -1.71 9.21 11.58
N ASP A 101 -1.85 10.39 12.12
CA ASP A 101 -2.88 10.73 13.09
C ASP A 101 -3.98 11.63 12.48
N ARG A 102 -4.94 11.98 13.34
CA ARG A 102 -6.06 12.83 12.94
C ARG A 102 -5.63 14.27 12.63
N GLU A 103 -4.58 14.77 13.29
CA GLU A 103 -4.05 16.11 13.05
C GLU A 103 -3.26 16.18 11.75
N GLY A 104 -2.39 15.21 11.50
CA GLY A 104 -1.67 15.08 10.24
C GLY A 104 -2.64 14.91 9.06
N LYS A 105 -3.74 14.16 9.25
CA LYS A 105 -4.78 14.00 8.23
C LYS A 105 -5.54 15.31 7.96
N LYS A 106 -5.77 16.16 8.97
CA LYS A 106 -6.36 17.49 8.79
C LYS A 106 -5.41 18.45 8.09
N ALA A 107 -4.10 18.32 8.34
CA ALA A 107 -3.05 19.09 7.70
C ALA A 107 -2.71 18.57 6.29
N TYR A 108 -3.30 17.43 5.88
CA TYR A 108 -3.13 16.86 4.55
C TYR A 108 -3.47 17.89 3.47
N SER A 109 -2.53 18.15 2.58
CA SER A 109 -2.71 19.05 1.47
C SER A 109 -1.98 18.56 0.24
N ARG A 110 -2.70 18.33 -0.85
CA ARG A 110 -2.11 18.05 -2.17
C ARG A 110 -1.34 19.23 -2.78
N ARG A 111 -1.40 20.42 -2.16
CA ARG A 111 -0.69 21.62 -2.64
C ARG A 111 0.81 21.56 -2.36
N LYS A 112 1.24 20.74 -1.38
CA LYS A 112 2.67 20.52 -1.13
C LYS A 112 3.14 19.37 -2.00
N ASP A 113 4.23 19.58 -2.74
CA ASP A 113 4.83 18.53 -3.57
C ASP A 113 5.71 17.60 -2.72
N VAL A 114 5.06 16.73 -1.96
CA VAL A 114 5.66 15.77 -1.04
C VAL A 114 4.99 14.40 -1.16
N VAL A 115 5.73 13.33 -0.89
CA VAL A 115 5.16 11.98 -0.74
C VAL A 115 4.37 11.91 0.57
N HIS A 116 3.19 11.33 0.52
CA HIS A 116 2.32 11.19 1.70
C HIS A 116 2.53 9.84 2.38
N LEU A 117 2.96 9.85 3.64
CA LEU A 117 3.09 8.64 4.46
C LEU A 117 1.84 8.50 5.36
N LEU A 118 1.11 7.39 5.20
CA LEU A 118 -0.14 7.12 5.91
C LEU A 118 -0.11 5.72 6.52
N THR A 119 -0.90 5.50 7.57
CA THR A 119 -1.25 4.13 7.96
C THR A 119 -2.34 3.58 7.04
N TYR A 120 -2.49 2.25 6.97
CA TYR A 120 -3.60 1.64 6.23
C TYR A 120 -4.94 2.24 6.64
N GLN A 121 -5.15 2.47 7.93
CA GLN A 121 -6.38 3.03 8.47
C GLN A 121 -6.55 4.52 8.12
N SER A 122 -5.48 5.32 8.21
CA SER A 122 -5.55 6.76 7.89
C SER A 122 -5.73 7.01 6.40
N SER A 123 -5.45 6.04 5.54
CA SER A 123 -5.64 6.14 4.08
C SER A 123 -7.11 6.01 3.66
N LYS A 124 -8.01 5.59 4.56
CA LYS A 124 -9.43 5.37 4.23
C LYS A 124 -10.08 6.64 3.66
N GLY A 125 -10.64 6.50 2.47
CA GLY A 125 -11.30 7.61 1.75
C GLY A 125 -10.34 8.50 0.94
N LEU A 126 -9.04 8.18 0.91
CA LEU A 126 -8.06 8.85 0.07
C LEU A 126 -7.66 7.95 -1.08
N GLU A 127 -7.31 8.54 -2.21
CA GLU A 127 -6.81 7.83 -3.39
C GLU A 127 -5.63 8.60 -3.98
N PHE A 128 -4.65 7.85 -4.50
CA PHE A 128 -3.43 8.40 -5.10
C PHE A 128 -3.10 7.66 -6.40
N PRO A 129 -2.57 8.35 -7.40
CA PRO A 129 -2.08 7.69 -8.63
C PRO A 129 -1.07 6.59 -8.36
N TYR A 130 -0.09 6.83 -7.51
CA TYR A 130 0.99 5.89 -7.17
C TYR A 130 0.95 5.56 -5.68
N VAL A 131 0.79 4.28 -5.37
CA VAL A 131 0.72 3.81 -3.97
C VAL A 131 1.71 2.68 -3.76
N ALA A 132 2.54 2.81 -2.72
CA ALA A 132 3.31 1.70 -2.18
C ALA A 132 2.66 1.23 -0.86
N VAL A 133 2.27 -0.04 -0.80
CA VAL A 133 1.78 -0.71 0.42
C VAL A 133 2.95 -1.49 0.99
N ILE A 134 3.55 -0.98 2.06
CA ILE A 134 4.75 -1.56 2.66
C ILE A 134 4.45 -2.46 3.85
N ASN A 135 5.36 -3.40 4.13
CA ASN A 135 5.25 -4.35 5.24
C ASN A 135 3.89 -5.07 5.23
N ALA A 136 3.45 -5.52 4.04
CA ALA A 136 2.14 -6.15 3.84
C ALA A 136 1.97 -7.46 4.63
N SER A 137 3.07 -8.12 5.02
CA SER A 137 3.07 -9.30 5.86
C SER A 137 3.12 -9.01 7.38
N PHE A 138 2.90 -7.77 7.80
CA PHE A 138 2.81 -7.41 9.21
C PHE A 138 1.52 -7.97 9.83
N ILE A 139 1.68 -8.72 10.92
CA ILE A 139 0.56 -9.23 11.73
C ILE A 139 0.55 -8.50 13.07
N PRO A 140 -0.52 -7.77 13.41
CA PRO A 140 -0.65 -7.14 14.72
C PRO A 140 -0.60 -8.14 15.86
N SER A 141 -0.06 -7.74 17.01
CA SER A 141 -0.06 -8.57 18.21
C SER A 141 -1.49 -8.90 18.64
N GLY A 142 -1.74 -10.17 19.00
CA GLY A 142 -3.05 -10.64 19.46
C GLY A 142 -4.01 -11.09 18.35
N VAL A 143 -3.63 -10.95 17.09
CA VAL A 143 -4.37 -11.55 15.98
C VAL A 143 -4.15 -13.06 15.98
N ALA A 144 -5.22 -13.83 16.12
CA ALA A 144 -5.17 -15.29 16.19
C ALA A 144 -5.09 -15.94 14.81
N ASP A 145 -5.76 -15.36 13.83
CA ASP A 145 -5.74 -15.80 12.42
C ASP A 145 -5.09 -14.71 11.56
N GLU A 146 -3.94 -15.03 10.96
CA GLU A 146 -3.21 -14.10 10.09
C GLU A 146 -4.06 -13.55 8.94
N SER A 147 -5.05 -14.32 8.49
CA SER A 147 -5.96 -13.89 7.42
C SER A 147 -6.84 -12.67 7.80
N GLU A 148 -6.98 -12.34 9.08
CA GLU A 148 -7.74 -11.18 9.54
C GLU A 148 -7.17 -9.83 9.05
N VAL A 149 -5.92 -9.79 8.58
CA VAL A 149 -5.32 -8.58 7.98
C VAL A 149 -5.75 -8.37 6.53
N ILE A 150 -6.32 -9.38 5.86
CA ILE A 150 -6.69 -9.32 4.43
C ILE A 150 -7.67 -8.19 4.10
N PRO A 151 -8.74 -7.94 4.89
CA PRO A 151 -9.65 -6.82 4.62
C PRO A 151 -8.96 -5.45 4.64
N VAL A 152 -8.00 -5.29 5.54
CA VAL A 152 -7.23 -4.03 5.66
C VAL A 152 -6.32 -3.85 4.46
N LEU A 153 -5.64 -4.92 4.03
CA LEU A 153 -4.81 -4.92 2.81
C LEU A 153 -5.64 -4.65 1.55
N TYR A 154 -6.83 -5.27 1.43
CA TYR A 154 -7.75 -4.99 0.32
C TYR A 154 -8.06 -3.48 0.21
N VAL A 155 -8.39 -2.84 1.33
CA VAL A 155 -8.62 -1.39 1.36
C VAL A 155 -7.37 -0.62 0.94
N ALA A 156 -6.19 -1.01 1.44
CA ALA A 156 -4.92 -0.36 1.10
C ALA A 156 -4.61 -0.49 -0.41
N PHE A 157 -4.74 -1.68 -1.00
CA PHE A 157 -4.49 -1.91 -2.42
C PHE A 157 -5.40 -1.07 -3.32
N THR A 158 -6.66 -0.93 -2.93
CA THR A 158 -7.65 -0.14 -3.68
C THR A 158 -7.47 1.38 -3.54
N ARG A 159 -6.44 1.86 -2.84
CA ARG A 159 -6.10 3.30 -2.80
C ARG A 159 -5.35 3.76 -4.05
N ALA A 160 -4.73 2.85 -4.79
CA ALA A 160 -4.01 3.16 -6.01
C ALA A 160 -4.95 3.37 -7.19
N THR A 161 -4.76 4.46 -7.93
CA THR A 161 -5.55 4.74 -9.13
C THR A 161 -4.76 4.63 -10.44
N ARG A 162 -3.46 4.30 -10.36
CA ARG A 162 -2.61 4.11 -11.53
C ARG A 162 -1.62 2.95 -11.36
N GLU A 163 -0.74 3.04 -10.37
CA GLU A 163 0.26 2.00 -10.10
C GLU A 163 0.28 1.61 -8.62
N LEU A 164 0.47 0.33 -8.36
CA LEU A 164 0.53 -0.25 -7.04
C LEU A 164 1.81 -1.06 -6.87
N LEU A 165 2.59 -0.71 -5.84
CA LEU A 165 3.67 -1.54 -5.32
C LEU A 165 3.23 -2.16 -4.00
N VAL A 166 3.45 -3.46 -3.82
CA VAL A 166 3.25 -4.17 -2.55
C VAL A 166 4.56 -4.79 -2.12
N THR A 167 5.00 -4.50 -0.90
CA THR A 167 6.26 -5.04 -0.38
C THR A 167 6.05 -5.78 0.94
N CYS A 168 6.85 -6.81 1.17
CA CYS A 168 6.93 -7.54 2.44
C CYS A 168 8.35 -8.05 2.67
N TYR A 169 8.71 -8.31 3.93
CA TYR A 169 10.00 -8.87 4.32
C TYR A 169 9.88 -9.93 5.43
N ARG A 170 8.67 -10.18 5.93
CA ARG A 170 8.42 -11.21 6.94
C ARG A 170 7.80 -12.43 6.28
N GLU A 171 8.32 -13.61 6.62
CA GLU A 171 7.79 -14.88 6.16
C GLU A 171 6.59 -15.30 7.02
N ASN A 172 5.42 -15.41 6.42
CA ASN A 172 4.19 -15.92 7.04
C ASN A 172 3.16 -16.32 5.96
N SER A 173 1.92 -16.60 6.35
CA SER A 173 0.88 -16.99 5.40
C SER A 173 0.56 -15.88 4.39
N ILE A 174 0.64 -14.61 4.80
CA ILE A 174 0.35 -13.46 3.93
C ILE A 174 1.45 -13.30 2.89
N SER A 175 2.74 -13.37 3.27
CA SER A 175 3.84 -13.27 2.29
C SER A 175 3.78 -14.41 1.27
N ARG A 176 3.53 -15.64 1.70
CA ARG A 176 3.35 -16.79 0.79
C ARG A 176 2.14 -16.61 -0.13
N HIS A 177 1.03 -16.06 0.36
CA HIS A 177 -0.12 -15.76 -0.48
C HIS A 177 0.16 -14.67 -1.52
N LEU A 178 0.99 -13.67 -1.18
CA LEU A 178 1.44 -12.65 -2.12
C LEU A 178 2.32 -13.23 -3.24
N GLU A 179 3.10 -14.30 -2.97
CA GLU A 179 3.94 -14.97 -3.98
C GLU A 179 3.12 -15.52 -5.16
N ASP A 180 1.85 -15.90 -4.93
CA ASP A 180 0.97 -16.40 -5.99
C ASP A 180 0.65 -15.33 -7.04
N PHE A 181 0.95 -14.05 -6.76
CA PHE A 181 0.67 -12.90 -7.62
C PHE A 181 1.94 -12.17 -8.10
N ALA A 182 3.14 -12.61 -7.70
CA ALA A 182 4.42 -11.97 -8.02
C ALA A 182 4.91 -12.28 -9.45
#